data_d0ddcf3ec3e1c5c3f6d9e87cad32f994
#
_entry.id   d0ddcf3ec3e1c5c3f6d9e87cad32f994
#
_cell.length_a   1.000
_cell.length_b   1.000
_cell.length_c   1.000
_cell.angle_alpha   90.00
_cell.angle_beta   90.00
_cell.angle_gamma   90.00
#
_symmetry.space_group_name_H-M   'P 1'
#
loop_
_entity.id
_entity.type
_entity.pdbx_description
1 polymer ?
#
loop_
_entity_poly.entity_id
_entity_poly.type
_entity_poly.pdbx_seq_one_letter_code
_entity_poly.pdbx_strand_id
1 'polypeptide(L)'
;MTPLCLRRAARFSLALVWLGEGLGLKLWLRDPSELAIVADSGLWLVSPEATLVAIGVLEAAAGVVLLVGWRERLAVAVTTAAMAAITLGVVWTDPTTLLAPLTGVLKNSAVAVCAAVVWTLTPEPSARRAPTASGTAGRPAWS
;
A
#
# COMPACT_ATOMS: atom_id res chain seq x y z
N MET A 1 17.38 15.86 0.59
CA MET A 1 16.17 15.42 -0.15
C MET A 1 14.99 16.28 0.27
N THR A 2 14.18 16.77 -0.67
CA THR A 2 12.96 17.50 -0.32
C THR A 2 11.87 16.51 0.14
N PRO A 3 10.93 16.93 1.02
CA PRO A 3 9.82 16.06 1.47
C PRO A 3 9.01 15.49 0.30
N LEU A 4 8.87 16.25 -0.78
CA LEU A 4 8.18 15.82 -2.00
C LEU A 4 8.91 14.68 -2.73
N CYS A 5 10.24 14.75 -2.80
CA CYS A 5 11.07 13.70 -3.39
C CYS A 5 10.97 12.41 -2.58
N LEU A 6 11.07 12.52 -1.25
CA LEU A 6 10.94 11.38 -0.35
C LEU A 6 9.58 10.70 -0.47
N ARG A 7 8.48 11.49 -0.49
CA ARG A 7 7.13 10.95 -0.69
C ARG A 7 7.00 10.21 -2.02
N ARG A 8 7.51 10.79 -3.11
CA ARG A 8 7.46 10.15 -4.44
C ARG A 8 8.24 8.85 -4.45
N ALA A 9 9.46 8.83 -3.91
CA ALA A 9 10.28 7.64 -3.84
C ALA A 9 9.59 6.53 -3.03
N ALA A 10 9.08 6.83 -1.84
CA ALA A 10 8.36 5.88 -1.01
C ALA A 10 7.11 5.33 -1.72
N ARG A 11 6.35 6.20 -2.41
CA ARG A 11 5.17 5.79 -3.19
C ARG A 11 5.53 4.86 -4.34
N PHE A 12 6.57 5.17 -5.11
CA PHE A 12 7.04 4.28 -6.18
C PHE A 12 7.53 2.95 -5.65
N SER A 13 8.27 2.94 -4.54
CA SER A 13 8.70 1.70 -3.89
C SER A 13 7.52 0.84 -3.47
N LEU A 14 6.49 1.44 -2.86
CA LEU A 14 5.25 0.72 -2.52
C LEU A 14 4.55 0.17 -3.76
N ALA A 15 4.41 0.98 -4.82
CA ALA A 15 3.77 0.55 -6.06
C ALA A 15 4.51 -0.64 -6.68
N LEU A 16 5.85 -0.61 -6.71
CA LEU A 16 6.66 -1.72 -7.24
C LEU A 16 6.50 -3.00 -6.41
N VAL A 17 6.46 -2.88 -5.09
CA VAL A 17 6.23 -4.06 -4.23
C VAL A 17 4.86 -4.66 -4.52
N TRP A 18 3.79 -3.88 -4.49
CA TRP A 18 2.44 -4.38 -4.75
C TRP A 18 2.23 -4.93 -6.16
N LEU A 19 2.86 -4.32 -7.18
CA LEU A 19 2.83 -4.86 -8.54
C LEU A 19 3.65 -6.16 -8.65
N GLY A 20 4.83 -6.20 -8.03
CA GLY A 20 5.68 -7.40 -8.04
C GLY A 20 5.02 -8.59 -7.34
N GLU A 21 4.41 -8.37 -6.18
CA GLU A 21 3.67 -9.40 -5.44
C GLU A 21 2.42 -9.85 -6.21
N GLY A 22 1.58 -8.90 -6.63
CA GLY A 22 0.32 -9.21 -7.28
C GLY A 22 0.51 -9.81 -8.66
N LEU A 23 1.20 -9.11 -9.57
CA LEU A 23 1.39 -9.57 -10.94
C LEU A 23 2.43 -10.70 -11.04
N GLY A 24 3.55 -10.54 -10.32
CA GLY A 24 4.68 -11.47 -10.42
C GLY A 24 4.40 -12.79 -9.74
N LEU A 25 4.30 -12.78 -8.43
CA LEU A 25 4.24 -14.02 -7.65
C LEU A 25 2.87 -14.71 -7.74
N LYS A 26 1.76 -13.94 -7.65
CA LYS A 26 0.42 -14.52 -7.54
C LYS A 26 -0.25 -14.79 -8.89
N LEU A 27 -0.11 -13.89 -9.86
CA LEU A 27 -0.80 -14.03 -11.15
C LEU A 27 0.05 -14.70 -12.22
N TRP A 28 1.36 -14.37 -12.32
CA TRP A 28 2.23 -14.91 -13.37
C TRP A 28 2.88 -16.23 -12.95
N LEU A 29 3.63 -16.22 -11.84
CA LEU A 29 4.38 -17.40 -11.41
C LEU A 29 3.50 -18.42 -10.68
N ARG A 30 2.40 -17.96 -10.06
CA ARG A 30 1.54 -18.77 -9.18
C ARG A 30 2.38 -19.58 -8.20
N ASP A 31 3.21 -18.86 -7.44
CA ASP A 31 4.20 -19.44 -6.55
C ASP A 31 3.57 -20.50 -5.63
N PRO A 32 4.08 -21.75 -5.64
CA PRO A 32 3.53 -22.82 -4.82
C PRO A 32 3.58 -22.52 -3.31
N SER A 33 4.56 -21.73 -2.87
CA SER A 33 4.67 -21.34 -1.45
C SER A 33 3.55 -20.38 -1.03
N GLU A 34 3.19 -19.42 -1.89
CA GLU A 34 2.06 -18.53 -1.65
C GLU A 34 0.74 -19.30 -1.64
N LEU A 35 0.59 -20.26 -2.55
CA LEU A 35 -0.60 -21.12 -2.60
C LEU A 35 -0.71 -21.99 -1.33
N ALA A 36 0.39 -22.54 -0.84
CA ALA A 36 0.41 -23.32 0.40
C ALA A 36 -0.01 -22.47 1.60
N ILE A 37 0.51 -21.24 1.73
CA ILE A 37 0.12 -20.32 2.79
C ILE A 37 -1.39 -20.04 2.77
N VAL A 38 -1.97 -19.80 1.59
CA VAL A 38 -3.41 -19.59 1.45
C VAL A 38 -4.20 -20.85 1.81
N ALA A 39 -3.75 -22.02 1.36
CA ALA A 39 -4.40 -23.30 1.65
C ALA A 39 -4.37 -23.61 3.16
N ASP A 40 -3.21 -23.48 3.78
CA ASP A 40 -3.00 -23.79 5.21
C ASP A 40 -3.72 -22.81 6.14
N SER A 41 -3.93 -21.56 5.69
CA SER A 41 -4.65 -20.56 6.47
C SER A 41 -6.13 -20.91 6.69
N GLY A 42 -6.73 -21.74 5.82
CA GLY A 42 -8.17 -22.02 5.82
C GLY A 42 -9.06 -20.83 5.50
N LEU A 43 -8.49 -19.66 5.17
CA LEU A 43 -9.21 -18.39 4.91
C LEU A 43 -9.49 -18.19 3.42
N TRP A 44 -9.98 -19.22 2.75
CA TRP A 44 -10.36 -19.14 1.34
C TRP A 44 -11.88 -19.29 1.17
N LEU A 45 -12.46 -18.57 0.21
CA LEU A 45 -13.92 -18.50 0.01
C LEU A 45 -14.45 -19.61 -0.91
N VAL A 46 -13.72 -19.91 -1.99
CA VAL A 46 -14.12 -20.88 -3.01
C VAL A 46 -13.06 -21.97 -3.14
N SER A 47 -11.83 -21.58 -3.42
CA SER A 47 -10.66 -22.44 -3.44
C SER A 47 -9.40 -21.63 -3.11
N PRO A 48 -8.31 -22.27 -2.65
CA PRO A 48 -7.04 -21.58 -2.41
C PRO A 48 -6.54 -20.83 -3.65
N GLU A 49 -6.61 -21.45 -4.84
CA GLU A 49 -6.17 -20.85 -6.10
C GLU A 49 -6.99 -19.62 -6.48
N ALA A 50 -8.32 -19.71 -6.36
CA ALA A 50 -9.19 -18.56 -6.66
C ALA A 50 -8.94 -17.40 -5.71
N THR A 51 -8.69 -17.70 -4.44
CA THR A 51 -8.35 -16.71 -3.42
C THR A 51 -6.99 -16.07 -3.71
N LEU A 52 -5.97 -16.86 -4.08
CA LEU A 52 -4.66 -16.35 -4.47
C LEU A 52 -4.75 -15.39 -5.66
N VAL A 53 -5.50 -15.76 -6.70
CA VAL A 53 -5.74 -14.91 -7.87
C VAL A 53 -6.46 -13.61 -7.48
N ALA A 54 -7.49 -13.70 -6.64
CA ALA A 54 -8.22 -12.51 -6.18
C ALA A 54 -7.31 -11.56 -5.40
N ILE A 55 -6.48 -12.06 -4.49
CA ILE A 55 -5.49 -11.28 -3.74
C ILE A 55 -4.51 -10.64 -4.73
N GLY A 56 -3.97 -11.40 -5.69
CA GLY A 56 -3.03 -10.89 -6.69
C GLY A 56 -3.61 -9.75 -7.53
N VAL A 57 -4.87 -9.84 -7.94
CA VAL A 57 -5.57 -8.76 -8.66
C VAL A 57 -5.73 -7.52 -7.79
N LEU A 58 -6.11 -7.69 -6.52
CA LEU A 58 -6.26 -6.57 -5.58
C LEU A 58 -4.93 -5.87 -5.31
N GLU A 59 -3.85 -6.62 -5.11
CA GLU A 59 -2.50 -6.09 -4.93
C GLU A 59 -2.01 -5.34 -6.17
N ALA A 60 -2.20 -5.91 -7.36
CA ALA A 60 -1.85 -5.25 -8.61
C ALA A 60 -2.64 -3.95 -8.81
N ALA A 61 -3.95 -3.97 -8.55
CA ALA A 61 -4.78 -2.77 -8.62
C ALA A 61 -4.31 -1.69 -7.64
N ALA A 62 -3.97 -2.08 -6.41
CA ALA A 62 -3.41 -1.17 -5.40
C ALA A 62 -2.07 -0.57 -5.87
N GLY A 63 -1.20 -1.38 -6.47
CA GLY A 63 0.06 -0.92 -7.06
C GLY A 63 -0.15 0.12 -8.16
N VAL A 64 -1.12 -0.10 -9.06
CA VAL A 64 -1.49 0.86 -10.10
C VAL A 64 -2.03 2.16 -9.49
N VAL A 65 -2.92 2.09 -8.52
CA VAL A 65 -3.49 3.26 -7.83
C VAL A 65 -2.39 4.10 -7.18
N LEU A 66 -1.42 3.45 -6.53
CA LEU A 66 -0.26 4.11 -5.94
C LEU A 66 0.65 4.70 -7.01
N LEU A 67 0.87 4.02 -8.13
CA LEU A 67 1.69 4.50 -9.23
C LEU A 67 1.11 5.80 -9.84
N VAL A 68 -0.20 5.82 -10.08
CA VAL A 68 -0.92 6.99 -10.61
C VAL A 68 -1.00 8.11 -9.57
N GLY A 69 -0.96 7.80 -8.27
CA GLY A 69 -1.07 8.77 -7.18
C GLY A 69 -2.51 9.22 -6.92
N TRP A 70 -3.47 8.35 -7.25
CA TRP A 70 -4.87 8.63 -6.97
C TRP A 70 -5.24 8.20 -5.56
N ARG A 71 -5.81 9.13 -4.77
CA ARG A 71 -6.21 8.89 -3.37
C ARG A 71 -5.13 8.15 -2.54
N GLU A 72 -3.88 8.59 -2.64
CA GLU A 72 -2.70 7.95 -2.03
C GLU A 72 -2.93 7.50 -0.58
N ARG A 73 -3.53 8.34 0.27
CA ARG A 73 -3.81 7.98 1.68
C ARG A 73 -4.75 6.79 1.80
N LEU A 74 -5.82 6.76 1.01
CA LEU A 74 -6.77 5.65 1.05
C LEU A 74 -6.12 4.35 0.56
N ALA A 75 -5.38 4.42 -0.55
CA ALA A 75 -4.66 3.26 -1.07
C ALA A 75 -3.67 2.71 -0.04
N VAL A 76 -2.86 3.59 0.56
CA VAL A 76 -1.90 3.19 1.61
C VAL A 76 -2.61 2.60 2.82
N ALA A 77 -3.71 3.20 3.30
CA ALA A 77 -4.45 2.70 4.46
C ALA A 77 -5.00 1.29 4.20
N VAL A 78 -5.66 1.09 3.06
CA VAL A 78 -6.27 -0.19 2.70
C VAL A 78 -5.22 -1.27 2.53
N THR A 79 -4.14 -0.99 1.79
CA THR A 79 -3.07 -1.97 1.56
C THR A 79 -2.31 -2.31 2.84
N THR A 80 -2.03 -1.33 3.69
CA THR A 80 -1.35 -1.56 4.98
C THR A 80 -2.23 -2.36 5.94
N ALA A 81 -3.53 -2.05 6.01
CA ALA A 81 -4.47 -2.80 6.83
C ALA A 81 -4.60 -4.26 6.35
N ALA A 82 -4.72 -4.49 5.04
CA ALA A 82 -4.77 -5.83 4.46
C ALA A 82 -3.49 -6.62 4.75
N MET A 83 -2.32 -6.01 4.53
CA MET A 83 -1.03 -6.62 4.85
C MET A 83 -0.90 -6.98 6.33
N ALA A 84 -1.31 -6.08 7.22
CA ALA A 84 -1.27 -6.34 8.66
C ALA A 84 -2.19 -7.49 9.04
N ALA A 85 -3.41 -7.54 8.50
CA ALA A 85 -4.36 -8.62 8.76
C ALA A 85 -3.84 -9.98 8.29
N ILE A 86 -3.28 -10.05 7.09
CA ILE A 86 -2.68 -11.29 6.55
C ILE A 86 -1.47 -11.70 7.40
N THR A 87 -0.57 -10.76 7.73
CA THR A 87 0.60 -11.06 8.55
C THR A 87 0.21 -11.57 9.94
N LEU A 88 -0.77 -10.95 10.59
CA LEU A 88 -1.28 -11.41 11.87
C LEU A 88 -1.93 -12.80 11.78
N GLY A 89 -2.68 -13.05 10.71
CA GLY A 89 -3.27 -14.37 10.47
C GLY A 89 -2.21 -15.46 10.31
N VAL A 90 -1.19 -15.22 9.51
CA VAL A 90 -0.08 -16.17 9.29
C VAL A 90 0.69 -16.41 10.59
N VAL A 91 1.03 -15.36 11.34
CA VAL A 91 1.73 -15.49 12.63
C VAL A 91 0.90 -16.21 13.68
N TRP A 92 -0.42 -16.04 13.63
CA TRP A 92 -1.33 -16.74 14.55
C TRP A 92 -1.37 -18.25 14.29
N THR A 93 -1.34 -18.66 13.02
CA THR A 93 -1.35 -20.08 12.63
C THR A 93 0.01 -20.74 12.79
N ASP A 94 1.08 -20.04 12.45
CA ASP A 94 2.45 -20.52 12.58
C ASP A 94 3.41 -19.42 13.07
N PRO A 95 3.63 -19.30 14.38
CA PRO A 95 4.56 -18.32 14.97
C PRO A 95 6.01 -18.46 14.49
N THR A 96 6.41 -19.63 13.98
CA THR A 96 7.80 -19.84 13.52
C THR A 96 8.13 -19.04 12.27
N THR A 97 7.12 -18.61 11.53
CA THR A 97 7.28 -17.71 10.37
C THR A 97 7.94 -16.39 10.72
N LEU A 98 7.86 -15.92 11.97
CA LEU A 98 8.58 -14.73 12.44
C LEU A 98 10.10 -14.89 12.41
N LEU A 99 10.60 -16.10 12.57
CA LEU A 99 12.03 -16.40 12.69
C LEU A 99 12.67 -16.76 11.33
N ALA A 100 11.87 -16.99 10.31
CA ALA A 100 12.40 -17.35 9.01
C ALA A 100 13.00 -16.12 8.30
N PRO A 101 14.28 -16.14 7.92
CA PRO A 101 15.05 -14.94 7.52
C PRO A 101 14.59 -14.28 6.21
N LEU A 102 13.79 -14.98 5.41
CA LEU A 102 13.26 -14.47 4.14
C LEU A 102 11.75 -14.34 4.12
N THR A 103 11.11 -14.39 5.28
CA THR A 103 9.65 -14.26 5.36
C THR A 103 9.15 -12.86 5.06
N GLY A 104 7.90 -12.78 4.64
CA GLY A 104 7.20 -11.54 4.38
C GLY A 104 7.22 -10.53 5.54
N VAL A 105 7.52 -10.94 6.78
CA VAL A 105 7.55 -10.05 7.95
C VAL A 105 8.60 -8.95 7.83
N LEU A 106 9.84 -9.28 7.45
CA LEU A 106 10.89 -8.27 7.24
C LEU A 106 10.55 -7.33 6.07
N LYS A 107 10.05 -7.88 4.97
CA LYS A 107 9.57 -7.09 3.83
C LYS A 107 8.41 -6.19 4.25
N ASN A 108 7.46 -6.72 5.00
CA ASN A 108 6.29 -6.00 5.46
C ASN A 108 6.65 -4.84 6.39
N SER A 109 7.72 -4.95 7.19
CA SER A 109 8.22 -3.83 8.00
C SER A 109 8.72 -2.67 7.12
N ALA A 110 9.46 -2.96 6.06
CA ALA A 110 9.91 -1.93 5.11
C ALA A 110 8.73 -1.29 4.36
N VAL A 111 7.73 -2.10 3.97
CA VAL A 111 6.48 -1.62 3.37
C VAL A 111 5.74 -0.68 4.33
N ALA A 112 5.65 -1.04 5.61
CA ALA A 112 5.01 -0.21 6.64
C ALA A 112 5.72 1.14 6.82
N VAL A 113 7.06 1.17 6.80
CA VAL A 113 7.82 2.43 6.86
C VAL A 113 7.53 3.30 5.63
N CYS A 114 7.57 2.75 4.42
CA CYS A 114 7.22 3.49 3.21
C CYS A 114 5.77 4.00 3.25
N ALA A 115 4.85 3.19 3.75
CA ALA A 115 3.45 3.57 3.93
C ALA A 115 3.30 4.75 4.90
N ALA A 116 4.00 4.72 6.03
CA ALA A 116 4.02 5.83 7.00
C ALA A 116 4.56 7.13 6.37
N VAL A 117 5.64 7.04 5.58
CA VAL A 117 6.20 8.20 4.86
C VAL A 117 5.19 8.78 3.87
N VAL A 118 4.54 7.95 3.07
CA VAL A 118 3.51 8.43 2.14
C VAL A 118 2.33 9.05 2.89
N TRP A 119 1.87 8.40 3.95
CA TRP A 119 0.76 8.89 4.77
C TRP A 119 1.04 10.25 5.38
N THR A 120 2.18 10.42 6.02
CA THR A 120 2.54 11.67 6.72
C THR A 120 2.84 12.83 5.78
N LEU A 121 3.43 12.54 4.61
CA LEU A 121 3.83 13.57 3.65
C LEU A 121 2.76 13.86 2.59
N THR A 122 1.63 13.13 2.56
CA THR A 122 0.52 13.43 1.65
C THR A 122 -0.37 14.51 2.26
N PRO A 123 -0.59 15.67 1.59
CA PRO A 123 -1.42 16.75 2.11
C PRO A 123 -2.86 16.30 2.33
N GLU A 124 -3.49 16.85 3.36
CA GLU A 124 -4.92 16.60 3.61
C GLU A 124 -5.80 17.23 2.53
N PRO A 125 -6.92 16.58 2.16
CA PRO A 125 -7.84 17.12 1.16
C PRO A 125 -8.41 18.51 1.53
N SER A 126 -8.56 18.80 2.81
CA SER A 126 -9.04 20.07 3.35
C SER A 126 -8.07 21.24 3.09
N ALA A 127 -6.77 20.99 3.13
CA ALA A 127 -5.77 22.02 2.88
C ALA A 127 -5.76 22.52 1.41
N ARG A 128 -6.28 21.74 0.48
CA ARG A 128 -6.38 22.13 -0.95
C ARG A 128 -7.57 23.05 -1.25
N ARG A 129 -8.51 23.22 -0.32
CA ARG A 129 -9.74 24.01 -0.51
C ARG A 129 -9.69 25.40 0.13
N ALA A 130 -8.62 25.77 0.80
CA ALA A 130 -8.48 27.15 1.26
C ALA A 130 -8.40 28.06 0.02
N PRO A 131 -9.42 28.91 -0.27
CA PRO A 131 -9.28 29.92 -1.29
C PRO A 131 -8.08 30.77 -0.86
N THR A 132 -7.11 30.92 -1.74
CA THR A 132 -6.17 32.03 -1.60
C THR A 132 -7.03 33.26 -1.48
N ALA A 133 -7.10 33.83 -0.28
CA ALA A 133 -7.66 35.15 -0.08
C ALA A 133 -6.78 36.09 -0.92
N SER A 134 -7.09 36.18 -2.20
CA SER A 134 -6.53 37.19 -3.10
C SER A 134 -6.96 38.51 -2.53
N GLY A 135 -5.97 39.22 -1.98
CA GLY A 135 -6.11 40.49 -1.35
C GLY A 135 -7.02 41.43 -2.12
N THR A 136 -8.06 41.83 -1.50
CA THR A 136 -8.64 43.13 -1.74
C THR A 136 -7.59 44.14 -1.29
N ALA A 137 -6.54 44.30 -2.10
CA ALA A 137 -5.68 45.46 -2.04
C ALA A 137 -6.55 46.66 -2.30
N GLY A 138 -6.68 47.51 -1.27
CA GLY A 138 -7.50 48.70 -1.25
C GLY A 138 -7.30 49.55 -2.51
N ARG A 139 -8.41 49.85 -3.19
CA ARG A 139 -8.47 50.97 -4.12
C ARG A 139 -8.25 52.24 -3.29
N PRO A 140 -7.22 53.04 -3.56
CA PRO A 140 -7.16 54.39 -2.98
C PRO A 140 -8.30 55.20 -3.58
N ALA A 141 -9.15 55.73 -2.70
CA ALA A 141 -10.13 56.74 -3.07
C ALA A 141 -9.38 58.05 -3.36
N TRP A 142 -9.26 58.39 -4.62
CA TRP A 142 -8.89 59.71 -5.05
C TRP A 142 -10.18 60.43 -5.42
N SER A 143 -10.63 61.33 -4.57
CA SER A 143 -11.54 62.43 -4.86
C SER A 143 -10.76 63.66 -5.34
#